data_6dc261e26a312b0b4104141992403ab5
#
_entry.id   6dc261e26a312b0b4104141992403ab5
#
_cell.length_a   1.000
_cell.length_b   1.000
_cell.length_c   1.000
_cell.angle_alpha   90.00
_cell.angle_beta   90.00
_cell.angle_gamma   90.00
#
_symmetry.space_group_name_H-M   'P 1'
#
loop_
_entity.id
_entity.type
_entity.pdbx_description
1 polymer ?
#
loop_
_entity_poly.entity_id
_entity_poly.type
_entity_poly.pdbx_seq_one_letter_code
_entity_poly.pdbx_strand_id
1 'polypeptide(L)'
;MSMSDRNLTNTKSHTGSRPASKGPHTTVRHGSVTVPIYAGTTGGKTRYTMAFYHDGRRRRRMFTDLDQAKKEAKLAAEKIQRGLAANNDLSTRDREQFHAVRRLLGPLDTPLVAAVEEYVRAREILGSLPLVTAVQEFMRQNDGVKLGVTVPQVCAEMLEAKRQDNVSRVHLIQLKGQFKLIAARFPGPIQHVKSQQIDEWLRSTGYAASSRNNLLQCIKGLFNFARQRNYLPKSEITEASRVSKVRVPAKDNEIYTPEQFEKLLRAAPVELIPMLAIRGFTGIRAAELERLDWNAVNLERRIIELRATQAKTAARRLIPISDNLAAWIGPLIEQGPIIPANWRRRDASVLAKKLGVGWPSNVLRHSYISYRVALTGDVPRTALEAGNSPHIIFRHYREVVDEDAAKAWFGIMPPDDWAERVSRTETQDAAR
;
A
#
# COMPACT_ATOMS: atom_id res chain seq x y z
N MET A 1 -44.23 60.21 3.29
CA MET A 1 -45.03 60.66 4.46
C MET A 1 -44.04 60.75 5.59
N SER A 2 -43.53 61.89 5.84
CA SER A 2 -43.99 63.04 6.62
C SER A 2 -43.62 62.93 8.08
N MET A 3 -42.61 63.76 8.42
CA MET A 3 -42.59 64.66 9.56
C MET A 3 -42.41 64.05 10.94
N SER A 4 -41.62 64.58 11.88
CA SER A 4 -41.35 65.96 12.20
C SER A 4 -40.22 66.13 13.21
N ASP A 5 -39.50 67.19 13.01
CA ASP A 5 -38.57 67.90 13.91
C ASP A 5 -38.99 68.02 15.38
N ARG A 6 -38.01 68.10 16.27
CA ARG A 6 -37.95 69.22 17.25
C ARG A 6 -36.54 69.45 17.81
N ASN A 7 -35.97 70.56 17.40
CA ASN A 7 -34.92 71.36 18.02
C ASN A 7 -35.21 71.64 19.48
N LEU A 8 -34.15 71.61 20.35
CA LEU A 8 -34.07 72.62 21.40
C LEU A 8 -32.57 72.84 21.76
N THR A 9 -32.10 73.96 21.34
CA THR A 9 -30.88 74.70 21.70
C THR A 9 -30.76 74.91 23.21
N ASN A 10 -29.60 74.70 23.78
CA ASN A 10 -29.21 75.49 24.94
C ASN A 10 -27.70 75.75 24.94
N THR A 11 -27.37 76.89 24.40
CA THR A 11 -26.07 77.58 24.45
C THR A 11 -25.82 78.10 25.85
N LYS A 12 -24.82 77.58 26.57
CA LYS A 12 -24.13 78.31 27.64
C LYS A 12 -22.65 78.42 27.25
N SER A 13 -22.35 79.63 26.75
CA SER A 13 -21.03 80.18 26.59
C SER A 13 -20.34 80.30 27.97
N HIS A 14 -19.35 79.52 28.24
CA HIS A 14 -18.30 79.78 29.25
C HIS A 14 -17.02 80.16 28.54
N THR A 15 -16.80 81.43 28.32
CA THR A 15 -15.53 82.10 28.07
C THR A 15 -14.67 81.93 29.33
N GLY A 16 -13.92 80.82 29.42
CA GLY A 16 -12.81 80.65 30.37
C GLY A 16 -11.51 80.68 29.56
N SER A 17 -10.80 81.77 29.69
CA SER A 17 -9.47 81.95 29.13
C SER A 17 -8.58 80.76 29.51
N ARG A 18 -8.05 80.04 28.53
CA ARG A 18 -7.02 79.03 28.71
C ARG A 18 -5.80 79.72 29.31
N PRO A 19 -5.34 79.33 30.53
CA PRO A 19 -4.05 79.84 31.03
C PRO A 19 -2.95 79.27 30.14
N ALA A 20 -2.00 80.14 29.81
CA ALA A 20 -0.81 79.80 29.04
C ALA A 20 -0.18 78.50 29.54
N SER A 21 0.09 77.57 28.63
CA SER A 21 0.67 76.29 28.95
C SER A 21 2.06 76.46 29.52
N LYS A 22 2.19 76.45 30.84
CA LYS A 22 3.49 76.33 31.49
C LYS A 22 4.12 75.05 31.02
N GLY A 23 5.35 75.07 30.49
CA GLY A 23 6.11 73.94 30.09
C GLY A 23 6.19 72.87 31.23
N PRO A 24 6.72 71.71 30.99
CA PRO A 24 6.88 70.68 31.99
C PRO A 24 7.77 71.19 33.14
N HIS A 25 7.33 70.96 34.39
CA HIS A 25 8.08 71.30 35.58
C HIS A 25 9.45 70.57 35.60
N THR A 26 9.48 69.32 35.15
CA THR A 26 10.70 68.56 34.94
C THR A 26 10.40 67.44 33.92
N THR A 27 11.46 66.83 33.36
CA THR A 27 11.38 65.74 32.43
C THR A 27 12.27 64.59 32.89
N VAL A 28 11.79 63.34 32.75
CA VAL A 28 12.59 62.14 32.99
C VAL A 28 12.87 61.48 31.64
N ARG A 29 14.12 61.20 31.32
CA ARG A 29 14.55 60.58 30.10
C ARG A 29 15.19 59.21 30.35
N HIS A 30 14.82 58.22 29.54
CA HIS A 30 15.52 56.92 29.48
C HIS A 30 15.65 56.50 28.02
N GLY A 31 16.88 56.42 27.53
CA GLY A 31 17.13 56.22 26.12
C GLY A 31 16.52 57.32 25.22
N SER A 32 15.71 56.91 24.24
CA SER A 32 14.96 57.81 23.36
C SER A 32 13.65 58.31 23.95
N VAL A 33 13.17 57.73 25.02
CA VAL A 33 11.88 58.07 25.62
C VAL A 33 11.97 59.17 26.68
N THR A 34 11.13 60.20 26.53
CA THR A 34 11.06 61.33 27.47
C THR A 34 9.62 61.40 28.04
N VAL A 35 9.53 61.41 29.40
CA VAL A 35 8.24 61.52 30.12
C VAL A 35 8.24 62.85 30.87
N PRO A 36 7.42 63.83 30.46
CA PRO A 36 7.27 65.15 31.14
C PRO A 36 6.40 64.99 32.40
N ILE A 37 6.81 65.76 33.44
CA ILE A 37 6.09 65.93 34.72
C ILE A 37 5.66 67.40 34.83
N TYR A 38 4.40 67.63 35.00
CA TYR A 38 3.81 68.95 35.16
C TYR A 38 3.43 69.22 36.62
N ALA A 39 3.73 70.37 37.14
CA ALA A 39 3.26 70.79 38.46
C ALA A 39 1.99 71.66 38.34
N GLY A 40 1.02 71.40 39.17
CA GLY A 40 -0.22 72.16 39.28
C GLY A 40 -0.73 72.23 40.73
N THR A 41 -1.51 73.22 41.06
CA THR A 41 -2.08 73.37 42.42
C THR A 41 -3.56 72.98 42.36
N THR A 42 -3.96 72.04 43.23
CA THR A 42 -5.36 71.62 43.35
C THR A 42 -5.69 71.55 44.85
N GLY A 43 -6.70 72.33 45.31
CA GLY A 43 -7.11 72.40 46.69
C GLY A 43 -5.98 72.92 47.66
N GLY A 44 -5.20 73.89 47.17
CA GLY A 44 -4.13 74.51 47.98
C GLY A 44 -2.83 73.65 48.13
N LYS A 45 -2.81 72.44 47.56
CA LYS A 45 -1.66 71.54 47.59
C LYS A 45 -1.05 71.36 46.19
N THR A 46 0.29 71.36 46.09
CA THR A 46 0.99 71.05 44.82
C THR A 46 0.81 69.61 44.45
N ARG A 47 0.45 69.38 43.22
CA ARG A 47 0.32 68.05 42.63
C ARG A 47 1.20 67.93 41.39
N TYR A 48 1.83 66.75 41.21
CA TYR A 48 2.70 66.46 40.10
C TYR A 48 2.03 65.49 39.15
N THR A 49 1.87 65.83 37.87
CA THR A 49 1.20 64.99 36.86
C THR A 49 2.23 64.56 35.82
N MET A 50 2.53 63.27 35.77
CA MET A 50 3.29 62.75 34.63
C MET A 50 2.35 62.48 33.47
N ALA A 51 2.76 62.74 32.24
CA ALA A 51 2.01 62.47 31.04
C ALA A 51 2.88 61.86 29.94
N PHE A 52 2.45 60.78 29.34
CA PHE A 52 3.13 60.10 28.25
C PHE A 52 2.11 59.54 27.24
N TYR A 53 2.56 59.26 26.01
CA TYR A 53 1.76 58.56 25.01
C TYR A 53 2.15 57.10 24.98
N HIS A 54 1.12 56.25 24.87
CA HIS A 54 1.27 54.83 24.68
C HIS A 54 0.14 54.34 23.79
N ASP A 55 0.46 53.64 22.72
CA ASP A 55 -0.48 53.17 21.68
C ASP A 55 -1.40 54.28 21.15
N GLY A 56 -0.85 55.47 20.88
CA GLY A 56 -1.57 56.62 20.39
C GLY A 56 -2.48 57.35 21.41
N ARG A 57 -2.56 56.85 22.63
CA ARG A 57 -3.40 57.44 23.70
C ARG A 57 -2.55 58.14 24.77
N ARG A 58 -2.98 59.30 25.18
CA ARG A 58 -2.34 60.05 26.25
C ARG A 58 -2.71 59.50 27.63
N ARG A 59 -1.73 59.02 28.42
CA ARG A 59 -1.89 58.53 29.79
C ARG A 59 -1.41 59.60 30.75
N ARG A 60 -2.13 59.77 31.90
CA ARG A 60 -1.81 60.71 32.95
C ARG A 60 -1.89 60.02 34.28
N ARG A 61 -0.90 60.27 35.17
CA ARG A 61 -0.90 59.86 36.60
C ARG A 61 -0.53 61.06 37.44
N MET A 62 -1.24 61.27 38.57
CA MET A 62 -1.00 62.36 39.51
C MET A 62 -0.39 61.82 40.79
N PHE A 63 0.55 62.59 41.31
CA PHE A 63 1.28 62.29 42.57
C PHE A 63 1.28 63.51 43.45
N THR A 64 1.40 63.32 44.78
CA THR A 64 1.52 64.39 45.78
C THR A 64 2.97 64.74 46.04
N ASP A 65 3.90 63.82 45.70
CA ASP A 65 5.34 63.97 45.88
C ASP A 65 6.09 63.96 44.54
N LEU A 66 7.09 64.83 44.35
CA LEU A 66 7.87 64.96 43.12
C LEU A 66 8.77 63.78 42.89
N ASP A 67 9.41 63.26 43.93
CA ASP A 67 10.35 62.16 43.80
C ASP A 67 9.66 60.85 43.45
N GLN A 68 8.47 60.66 43.97
CA GLN A 68 7.61 59.57 43.59
C GLN A 68 7.17 59.68 42.11
N ALA A 69 6.80 60.89 41.67
CA ALA A 69 6.49 61.17 40.26
C ALA A 69 7.68 60.88 39.32
N LYS A 70 8.91 61.25 39.73
CA LYS A 70 10.14 60.96 38.98
C LYS A 70 10.46 59.47 38.88
N LYS A 71 10.32 58.73 40.00
CA LYS A 71 10.49 57.26 40.03
C LYS A 71 9.52 56.57 39.06
N GLU A 72 8.24 56.92 39.13
CA GLU A 72 7.25 56.34 38.24
C GLU A 72 7.41 56.73 36.77
N ALA A 73 7.83 57.97 36.50
CA ALA A 73 8.16 58.43 35.17
C ALA A 73 9.39 57.70 34.57
N LYS A 74 10.41 57.37 35.39
CA LYS A 74 11.55 56.56 34.98
C LYS A 74 11.14 55.13 34.67
N LEU A 75 10.33 54.49 35.51
CA LEU A 75 9.79 53.15 35.28
C LEU A 75 8.93 53.08 34.01
N ALA A 76 8.09 54.13 33.79
CA ALA A 76 7.31 54.23 32.57
C ALA A 76 8.16 54.35 31.32
N ALA A 77 9.21 55.22 31.37
CA ALA A 77 10.15 55.37 30.28
C ALA A 77 10.92 54.07 29.97
N GLU A 78 11.40 53.37 30.99
CA GLU A 78 12.05 52.06 30.87
C GLU A 78 11.13 51.01 30.23
N LYS A 79 9.84 50.94 30.68
CA LYS A 79 8.85 50.00 30.13
C LYS A 79 8.55 50.28 28.66
N ILE A 80 8.36 51.55 28.31
CA ILE A 80 8.15 51.95 26.90
C ILE A 80 9.37 51.58 26.05
N GLN A 81 10.59 51.89 26.53
CA GLN A 81 11.82 51.59 25.83
C GLN A 81 12.00 50.06 25.61
N ARG A 82 11.63 49.26 26.54
CA ARG A 82 11.71 47.79 26.42
C ARG A 82 10.54 47.13 25.68
N GLY A 83 9.57 47.89 25.20
CA GLY A 83 8.36 47.35 24.55
C GLY A 83 7.44 46.61 25.52
N LEU A 84 7.68 46.71 26.84
CA LEU A 84 6.91 46.02 27.91
C LEU A 84 5.66 46.81 28.37
N ALA A 85 5.50 48.01 27.84
CA ALA A 85 4.36 48.85 28.20
C ALA A 85 3.00 48.31 27.68
N ALA A 86 3.06 47.52 26.60
CA ALA A 86 1.89 46.83 26.04
C ALA A 86 1.23 45.84 27.04
N ASN A 87 2.03 45.21 27.90
CA ASN A 87 1.51 44.22 28.88
C ASN A 87 0.70 44.80 30.05
N ASN A 88 0.78 46.11 30.26
CA ASN A 88 0.02 46.76 31.31
C ASN A 88 -1.33 47.37 30.85
N ASP A 89 -1.61 47.31 29.54
CA ASP A 89 -2.81 47.88 28.92
C ASP A 89 -3.91 46.86 28.62
N LEU A 90 -3.69 45.58 28.98
CA LEU A 90 -4.77 44.59 28.94
C LEU A 90 -5.89 45.00 29.89
N SER A 91 -7.10 45.08 29.35
CA SER A 91 -8.29 45.29 30.18
C SER A 91 -8.46 44.15 31.16
N THR A 92 -9.20 44.37 32.25
CA THR A 92 -9.54 43.29 33.20
C THR A 92 -10.15 42.09 32.46
N ARG A 93 -11.00 42.34 31.48
CA ARG A 93 -11.62 41.32 30.63
C ARG A 93 -10.59 40.52 29.83
N ASP A 94 -9.58 41.18 29.25
CA ASP A 94 -8.54 40.49 28.48
C ASP A 94 -7.67 39.58 29.37
N ARG A 95 -7.40 40.02 30.59
CA ARG A 95 -6.67 39.21 31.60
C ARG A 95 -7.49 37.99 32.03
N GLU A 96 -8.75 38.16 32.29
CA GLU A 96 -9.67 37.05 32.61
C GLU A 96 -9.74 36.05 31.51
N GLN A 97 -9.88 36.50 30.25
CA GLN A 97 -9.85 35.62 29.07
C GLN A 97 -8.53 34.87 28.93
N PHE A 98 -7.40 35.56 29.10
CA PHE A 98 -6.08 34.93 29.05
C PHE A 98 -5.91 33.84 30.14
N HIS A 99 -6.33 34.12 31.36
CA HIS A 99 -6.31 33.14 32.44
C HIS A 99 -7.25 31.96 32.20
N ALA A 100 -8.43 32.20 31.63
CA ALA A 100 -9.37 31.15 31.24
C ALA A 100 -8.77 30.23 30.15
N VAL A 101 -8.18 30.81 29.11
CA VAL A 101 -7.52 30.04 28.04
C VAL A 101 -6.36 29.20 28.60
N ARG A 102 -5.51 29.77 29.48
CA ARG A 102 -4.42 29.01 30.10
C ARG A 102 -4.93 27.85 30.96
N ARG A 103 -6.05 28.04 31.68
CA ARG A 103 -6.65 26.93 32.45
C ARG A 103 -7.16 25.81 31.55
N LEU A 104 -7.74 26.14 30.39
CA LEU A 104 -8.23 25.15 29.40
C LEU A 104 -7.11 24.37 28.73
N LEU A 105 -5.99 25.04 28.42
CA LEU A 105 -4.84 24.43 27.74
C LEU A 105 -3.87 23.72 28.70
N GLY A 106 -3.89 24.07 30.00
CA GLY A 106 -2.98 23.52 31.01
C GLY A 106 -2.94 21.98 31.04
N PRO A 107 -4.09 21.28 31.07
CA PRO A 107 -4.12 19.82 31.04
C PRO A 107 -3.55 19.18 29.76
N LEU A 108 -3.48 19.93 28.67
CA LEU A 108 -2.97 19.47 27.37
C LEU A 108 -1.48 19.80 27.15
N ASP A 109 -0.86 20.53 28.09
CA ASP A 109 0.53 21.03 27.99
C ASP A 109 0.83 21.72 26.64
N THR A 110 -0.17 22.41 26.10
CA THR A 110 -0.09 23.02 24.77
C THR A 110 0.09 24.53 24.89
N PRO A 111 1.11 25.14 24.27
CA PRO A 111 1.27 26.59 24.22
C PRO A 111 0.09 27.27 23.51
N LEU A 112 -0.35 28.41 24.02
CA LEU A 112 -1.51 29.15 23.48
C LEU A 112 -1.41 29.41 21.97
N VAL A 113 -0.23 29.84 21.50
CA VAL A 113 -0.02 30.14 20.07
C VAL A 113 -0.17 28.88 19.23
N ALA A 114 0.41 27.77 19.66
CA ALA A 114 0.30 26.49 18.95
C ALA A 114 -1.15 26.00 18.86
N ALA A 115 -1.92 26.13 19.96
CA ALA A 115 -3.34 25.78 19.95
C ALA A 115 -4.16 26.63 18.98
N VAL A 116 -3.88 27.95 18.91
CA VAL A 116 -4.56 28.84 17.99
C VAL A 116 -4.19 28.54 16.54
N GLU A 117 -2.91 28.28 16.26
CA GLU A 117 -2.45 27.90 14.91
C GLU A 117 -3.09 26.60 14.45
N GLU A 118 -3.16 25.60 15.31
CA GLU A 118 -3.83 24.33 15.02
C GLU A 118 -5.32 24.54 14.72
N TYR A 119 -6.02 25.33 15.57
CA TYR A 119 -7.42 25.67 15.35
C TYR A 119 -7.66 26.37 14.01
N VAL A 120 -6.83 27.37 13.67
CA VAL A 120 -6.96 28.10 12.40
C VAL A 120 -6.79 27.17 11.23
N ARG A 121 -5.73 26.34 11.22
CA ARG A 121 -5.50 25.35 10.15
C ARG A 121 -6.66 24.35 10.03
N ALA A 122 -7.17 23.86 11.17
CA ALA A 122 -8.32 22.97 11.17
C ALA A 122 -9.56 23.64 10.56
N ARG A 123 -9.81 24.91 10.88
CA ARG A 123 -10.94 25.69 10.33
C ARG A 123 -10.80 25.97 8.83
N GLU A 124 -9.58 26.22 8.35
CA GLU A 124 -9.30 26.40 6.91
C GLU A 124 -9.64 25.12 6.11
N ILE A 125 -9.33 23.95 6.66
CA ILE A 125 -9.63 22.66 6.03
C ILE A 125 -11.12 22.34 6.09
N LEU A 126 -11.77 22.57 7.24
CA LEU A 126 -13.16 22.18 7.49
C LEU A 126 -14.19 23.16 6.90
N GLY A 127 -13.80 24.39 6.56
CA GLY A 127 -14.73 25.42 6.11
C GLY A 127 -15.80 25.72 7.16
N SER A 128 -17.06 25.49 6.83
CA SER A 128 -18.21 25.72 7.71
C SER A 128 -18.50 24.60 8.70
N LEU A 129 -17.91 23.41 8.52
CA LEU A 129 -18.17 22.27 9.40
C LEU A 129 -17.56 22.50 10.80
N PRO A 130 -18.34 22.35 11.90
CA PRO A 130 -17.80 22.49 13.25
C PRO A 130 -16.71 21.45 13.55
N LEU A 131 -15.59 21.89 14.17
CA LEU A 131 -14.45 21.02 14.48
C LEU A 131 -14.85 19.80 15.33
N VAL A 132 -15.65 20.02 16.38
CA VAL A 132 -16.10 18.93 17.26
C VAL A 132 -16.92 17.91 16.50
N THR A 133 -17.80 18.34 15.60
CA THR A 133 -18.61 17.45 14.75
C THR A 133 -17.70 16.61 13.83
N ALA A 134 -16.68 17.24 13.23
CA ALA A 134 -15.72 16.54 12.40
C ALA A 134 -14.93 15.48 13.17
N VAL A 135 -14.49 15.81 14.39
CA VAL A 135 -13.78 14.87 15.27
C VAL A 135 -14.70 13.72 15.70
N GLN A 136 -15.93 14.01 16.10
CA GLN A 136 -16.91 12.97 16.48
C GLN A 136 -17.19 12.01 15.32
N GLU A 137 -17.38 12.54 14.13
CA GLU A 137 -17.61 11.72 12.93
C GLU A 137 -16.37 10.87 12.57
N PHE A 138 -15.18 11.47 12.66
CA PHE A 138 -13.92 10.73 12.48
C PHE A 138 -13.78 9.59 13.49
N MET A 139 -14.05 9.84 14.76
CA MET A 139 -14.00 8.83 15.81
C MET A 139 -15.05 7.73 15.60
N ARG A 140 -16.27 8.10 15.20
CA ARG A 140 -17.35 7.14 14.89
C ARG A 140 -16.98 6.22 13.71
N GLN A 141 -16.38 6.79 12.66
CA GLN A 141 -15.94 6.01 11.49
C GLN A 141 -14.75 5.09 11.80
N ASN A 142 -13.91 5.49 12.74
CA ASN A 142 -12.70 4.78 13.13
C ASN A 142 -12.81 4.09 14.50
N ASP A 143 -14.03 3.83 14.98
CA ASP A 143 -14.23 3.17 16.27
C ASP A 143 -13.54 1.79 16.29
N GLY A 144 -12.69 1.57 17.29
CA GLY A 144 -11.86 0.38 17.42
C GLY A 144 -10.73 0.25 16.38
N VAL A 145 -10.49 1.26 15.53
CA VAL A 145 -9.40 1.25 14.55
C VAL A 145 -8.09 1.72 15.19
N LYS A 146 -7.06 0.88 15.07
CA LYS A 146 -5.71 1.23 15.50
C LYS A 146 -5.04 2.11 14.44
N LEU A 147 -4.98 3.40 14.71
CA LEU A 147 -4.41 4.41 13.80
C LEU A 147 -2.88 4.38 13.79
N GLY A 148 -2.29 4.91 12.72
CA GLY A 148 -0.84 5.11 12.60
C GLY A 148 -0.05 3.86 12.18
N VAL A 149 -0.69 2.70 11.99
CA VAL A 149 0.00 1.48 11.54
C VAL A 149 0.46 1.66 10.09
N THR A 150 1.77 1.53 9.87
CA THR A 150 2.39 1.76 8.55
C THR A 150 2.23 0.56 7.62
N VAL A 151 2.24 0.80 6.31
CA VAL A 151 2.20 -0.28 5.31
C VAL A 151 3.33 -1.29 5.48
N PRO A 152 4.60 -0.89 5.74
CA PRO A 152 5.66 -1.85 6.06
C PRO A 152 5.36 -2.78 7.24
N GLN A 153 4.76 -2.25 8.32
CA GLN A 153 4.35 -3.07 9.47
C GLN A 153 3.28 -4.09 9.09
N VAL A 154 2.24 -3.66 8.36
CA VAL A 154 1.19 -4.57 7.87
C VAL A 154 1.76 -5.65 6.96
N CYS A 155 2.71 -5.30 6.07
CA CYS A 155 3.40 -6.27 5.21
C CYS A 155 4.17 -7.31 6.02
N ALA A 156 4.89 -6.89 7.06
CA ALA A 156 5.65 -7.78 7.92
C ALA A 156 4.74 -8.73 8.69
N GLU A 157 3.67 -8.22 9.29
CA GLU A 157 2.68 -9.02 10.02
C GLU A 157 1.96 -10.02 9.12
N MET A 158 1.54 -9.59 7.93
CA MET A 158 0.88 -10.48 6.97
C MET A 158 1.83 -11.58 6.48
N LEU A 159 3.11 -11.27 6.25
CA LEU A 159 4.10 -12.26 5.84
C LEU A 159 4.32 -13.31 6.94
N GLU A 160 4.37 -12.88 8.20
CA GLU A 160 4.50 -13.79 9.35
C GLU A 160 3.25 -14.66 9.53
N ALA A 161 2.06 -14.07 9.45
CA ALA A 161 0.81 -14.83 9.48
C ALA A 161 0.76 -15.90 8.38
N LYS A 162 1.18 -15.55 7.14
CA LYS A 162 1.26 -16.51 6.03
C LYS A 162 2.30 -17.60 6.23
N ARG A 163 3.37 -17.33 6.97
CA ARG A 163 4.36 -18.36 7.36
C ARG A 163 3.75 -19.34 8.36
N GLN A 164 3.02 -18.83 9.36
CA GLN A 164 2.32 -19.65 10.35
C GLN A 164 1.18 -20.49 9.73
N ASP A 165 0.51 -19.95 8.69
CA ASP A 165 -0.48 -20.67 7.88
C ASP A 165 0.12 -21.79 7.00
N ASN A 166 1.42 -22.08 7.08
CA ASN A 166 2.14 -23.06 6.27
C ASN A 166 1.99 -22.88 4.75
N VAL A 167 1.90 -21.64 4.31
CA VAL A 167 1.83 -21.31 2.88
C VAL A 167 3.14 -21.73 2.19
N SER A 168 3.05 -22.19 0.95
CA SER A 168 4.19 -22.70 0.21
C SER A 168 5.37 -21.72 0.16
N ARG A 169 6.62 -22.22 0.27
CA ARG A 169 7.85 -21.42 0.22
C ARG A 169 7.90 -20.50 -1.02
N VAL A 170 7.47 -21.00 -2.17
CA VAL A 170 7.46 -20.23 -3.43
C VAL A 170 6.51 -19.03 -3.31
N HIS A 171 5.32 -19.22 -2.76
CA HIS A 171 4.37 -18.13 -2.55
C HIS A 171 4.89 -17.10 -1.55
N LEU A 172 5.54 -17.54 -0.47
CA LEU A 172 6.17 -16.62 0.49
C LEU A 172 7.27 -15.76 -0.15
N ILE A 173 8.11 -16.36 -1.02
CA ILE A 173 9.14 -15.61 -1.76
C ILE A 173 8.50 -14.56 -2.68
N GLN A 174 7.45 -14.93 -3.42
CA GLN A 174 6.72 -13.99 -4.30
C GLN A 174 6.08 -12.87 -3.49
N LEU A 175 5.41 -13.21 -2.39
CA LEU A 175 4.75 -12.24 -1.51
C LEU A 175 5.77 -11.26 -0.91
N LYS A 176 6.91 -11.78 -0.42
CA LYS A 176 8.01 -10.95 0.10
C LYS A 176 8.53 -9.96 -0.95
N GLY A 177 8.69 -10.41 -2.21
CA GLY A 177 9.10 -9.54 -3.31
C GLY A 177 8.08 -8.42 -3.57
N GLN A 178 6.78 -8.74 -3.63
CA GLN A 178 5.71 -7.78 -3.83
C GLN A 178 5.60 -6.80 -2.64
N PHE A 179 5.68 -7.29 -1.42
CA PHE A 179 5.63 -6.45 -0.22
C PHE A 179 6.81 -5.48 -0.13
N LYS A 180 8.01 -5.88 -0.57
CA LYS A 180 9.15 -4.95 -0.68
C LYS A 180 8.84 -3.76 -1.58
N LEU A 181 8.19 -3.98 -2.73
CA LEU A 181 7.79 -2.93 -3.66
C LEU A 181 6.69 -2.03 -3.06
N ILE A 182 5.66 -2.64 -2.45
CA ILE A 182 4.53 -1.93 -1.85
C ILE A 182 5.00 -1.06 -0.67
N ALA A 183 5.81 -1.61 0.24
CA ALA A 183 6.35 -0.90 1.39
C ALA A 183 7.27 0.27 0.99
N ALA A 184 8.08 0.09 -0.05
CA ALA A 184 8.93 1.17 -0.57
C ALA A 184 8.11 2.31 -1.18
N ARG A 185 6.99 2.00 -1.85
CA ARG A 185 6.12 3.01 -2.47
C ARG A 185 5.25 3.74 -1.45
N PHE A 186 4.80 3.05 -0.41
CA PHE A 186 3.89 3.56 0.62
C PHE A 186 4.49 3.34 2.02
N PRO A 187 5.46 4.18 2.45
CA PRO A 187 6.13 3.97 3.75
C PRO A 187 5.29 4.42 4.95
N GLY A 188 4.25 5.23 4.74
CA GLY A 188 3.41 5.82 5.78
C GLY A 188 2.26 4.93 6.26
N PRO A 189 1.36 5.50 7.08
CA PRO A 189 0.18 4.81 7.60
C PRO A 189 -0.73 4.30 6.49
N ILE A 190 -1.25 3.07 6.65
CA ILE A 190 -2.10 2.43 5.62
C ILE A 190 -3.41 3.18 5.39
N GLN A 191 -3.92 3.90 6.41
CA GLN A 191 -5.12 4.73 6.32
C GLN A 191 -4.97 5.89 5.33
N HIS A 192 -3.75 6.34 5.08
CA HIS A 192 -3.47 7.49 4.21
C HIS A 192 -3.30 7.10 2.73
N VAL A 193 -3.22 5.81 2.43
CA VAL A 193 -3.06 5.34 1.05
C VAL A 193 -4.41 5.38 0.33
N LYS A 194 -4.50 6.17 -0.74
CA LYS A 194 -5.72 6.38 -1.53
C LYS A 194 -5.73 5.56 -2.81
N SER A 195 -6.93 5.22 -3.28
CA SER A 195 -7.15 4.45 -4.51
C SER A 195 -6.48 5.07 -5.73
N GLN A 196 -6.53 6.40 -5.84
CA GLN A 196 -5.87 7.13 -6.92
C GLN A 196 -4.35 6.90 -6.91
N GLN A 197 -3.69 6.98 -5.75
CA GLN A 197 -2.25 6.76 -5.63
C GLN A 197 -1.85 5.33 -6.00
N ILE A 198 -2.70 4.35 -5.68
CA ILE A 198 -2.49 2.93 -6.05
C ILE A 198 -2.59 2.79 -7.57
N ASP A 199 -3.63 3.34 -8.20
CA ASP A 199 -3.85 3.23 -9.66
C ASP A 199 -2.72 3.92 -10.44
N GLU A 200 -2.36 5.16 -10.07
CA GLU A 200 -1.25 5.90 -10.68
C GLU A 200 0.07 5.13 -10.58
N TRP A 201 0.38 4.58 -9.39
CA TRP A 201 1.58 3.78 -9.22
C TRP A 201 1.56 2.52 -10.08
N LEU A 202 0.46 1.76 -10.08
CA LEU A 202 0.35 0.57 -10.92
C LEU A 202 0.52 0.88 -12.42
N ARG A 203 0.07 2.04 -12.88
CA ARG A 203 0.27 2.51 -14.27
C ARG A 203 1.72 2.88 -14.54
N SER A 204 2.41 3.47 -13.58
CA SER A 204 3.81 3.91 -13.74
C SER A 204 4.83 2.76 -13.69
N THR A 205 4.44 1.53 -13.27
CA THR A 205 5.39 0.40 -13.16
C THR A 205 5.91 -0.12 -14.48
N GLY A 206 5.26 0.16 -15.61
CA GLY A 206 5.58 -0.44 -16.91
C GLY A 206 5.29 -1.95 -17.00
N TYR A 207 4.66 -2.55 -15.99
CA TYR A 207 4.37 -3.99 -15.99
C TYR A 207 3.27 -4.36 -16.98
N ALA A 208 3.37 -5.55 -17.53
CA ALA A 208 2.29 -6.15 -18.33
C ALA A 208 0.98 -6.24 -17.54
N ALA A 209 -0.16 -6.19 -18.23
CA ALA A 209 -1.50 -6.16 -17.62
C ALA A 209 -1.73 -7.27 -16.59
N SER A 210 -1.29 -8.50 -16.86
CA SER A 210 -1.38 -9.63 -15.92
C SER A 210 -0.56 -9.41 -14.65
N SER A 211 0.68 -8.90 -14.78
CA SER A 211 1.56 -8.61 -13.64
C SER A 211 1.01 -7.46 -12.79
N ARG A 212 0.45 -6.41 -13.42
CA ARG A 212 -0.25 -5.32 -12.73
C ARG A 212 -1.44 -5.84 -11.93
N ASN A 213 -2.26 -6.70 -12.54
CA ASN A 213 -3.41 -7.29 -11.86
C ASN A 213 -2.99 -8.18 -10.68
N ASN A 214 -1.88 -8.91 -10.80
CA ASN A 214 -1.32 -9.70 -9.70
C ASN A 214 -0.83 -8.82 -8.54
N LEU A 215 -0.14 -7.72 -8.85
CA LEU A 215 0.30 -6.76 -7.83
C LEU A 215 -0.91 -6.08 -7.16
N LEU A 216 -1.91 -5.66 -7.94
CA LEU A 216 -3.16 -5.13 -7.42
C LEU A 216 -3.86 -6.14 -6.49
N GLN A 217 -3.88 -7.41 -6.84
CA GLN A 217 -4.47 -8.47 -6.03
C GLN A 217 -3.74 -8.63 -4.70
N CYS A 218 -2.41 -8.50 -4.71
CA CYS A 218 -1.59 -8.50 -3.50
C CYS A 218 -1.92 -7.30 -2.60
N ILE A 219 -2.06 -6.09 -3.18
CA ILE A 219 -2.45 -4.88 -2.44
C ILE A 219 -3.84 -5.05 -1.83
N LYS A 220 -4.82 -5.56 -2.60
CA LYS A 220 -6.17 -5.86 -2.07
C LYS A 220 -6.13 -6.83 -0.90
N GLY A 221 -5.30 -7.87 -1.01
CA GLY A 221 -5.07 -8.82 0.09
C GLY A 221 -4.51 -8.15 1.35
N LEU A 222 -3.53 -7.26 1.17
CA LEU A 222 -2.91 -6.50 2.26
C LEU A 222 -3.92 -5.59 2.97
N PHE A 223 -4.74 -4.86 2.21
CA PHE A 223 -5.78 -3.99 2.77
C PHE A 223 -6.89 -4.78 3.49
N ASN A 224 -7.25 -5.94 2.97
CA ASN A 224 -8.21 -6.83 3.64
C ASN A 224 -7.63 -7.39 4.94
N PHE A 225 -6.34 -7.75 4.96
CA PHE A 225 -5.64 -8.16 6.18
C PHE A 225 -5.61 -7.03 7.22
N ALA A 226 -5.28 -5.81 6.79
CA ALA A 226 -5.30 -4.63 7.65
C ALA A 226 -6.68 -4.37 8.26
N ARG A 227 -7.75 -4.54 7.46
CA ARG A 227 -9.14 -4.42 7.93
C ARG A 227 -9.50 -5.49 8.96
N GLN A 228 -9.07 -6.74 8.77
CA GLN A 228 -9.26 -7.82 9.73
C GLN A 228 -8.53 -7.58 11.06
N ARG A 229 -7.40 -6.88 11.02
CA ARG A 229 -6.61 -6.49 12.19
C ARG A 229 -7.05 -5.16 12.84
N ASN A 230 -8.16 -4.57 12.41
CA ASN A 230 -8.66 -3.27 12.85
C ASN A 230 -7.67 -2.10 12.61
N TYR A 231 -6.87 -2.17 11.53
CA TYR A 231 -6.04 -1.05 11.08
C TYR A 231 -6.77 -0.18 10.05
N LEU A 232 -7.91 -0.65 9.55
CA LEU A 232 -8.84 0.05 8.66
C LEU A 232 -10.27 -0.18 9.14
N PRO A 233 -11.21 0.75 8.87
CA PRO A 233 -12.63 0.60 9.20
C PRO A 233 -13.22 -0.67 8.58
N LYS A 234 -14.04 -1.41 9.35
CA LYS A 234 -14.66 -2.66 8.89
C LYS A 234 -15.82 -2.45 7.91
N SER A 235 -16.54 -1.34 8.09
CA SER A 235 -17.77 -1.03 7.35
C SER A 235 -17.55 -0.54 5.93
N GLU A 236 -16.33 -0.14 5.57
CA GLU A 236 -16.04 0.48 4.29
C GLU A 236 -15.37 -0.46 3.29
N ILE A 237 -15.63 -0.20 2.00
CA ILE A 237 -14.86 -0.78 0.91
C ILE A 237 -13.45 -0.18 0.96
N THR A 238 -12.42 -1.04 1.03
CA THR A 238 -11.03 -0.58 1.11
C THR A 238 -10.63 0.22 -0.13
N GLU A 239 -9.75 1.19 0.04
CA GLU A 239 -9.21 2.00 -1.06
C GLU A 239 -8.61 1.11 -2.17
N ALA A 240 -7.93 0.04 -1.82
CA ALA A 240 -7.41 -0.92 -2.79
C ALA A 240 -8.54 -1.63 -3.58
N SER A 241 -9.69 -1.89 -2.97
CA SER A 241 -10.82 -2.55 -3.64
C SER A 241 -11.49 -1.67 -4.68
N ARG A 242 -11.40 -0.34 -4.54
CA ARG A 242 -11.92 0.65 -5.51
C ARG A 242 -11.13 0.66 -6.82
N VAL A 243 -9.88 0.16 -6.81
CA VAL A 243 -9.06 0.10 -8.03
C VAL A 243 -9.48 -1.10 -8.89
N SER A 244 -9.79 -0.83 -10.16
CA SER A 244 -10.21 -1.84 -11.12
C SER A 244 -9.04 -2.59 -11.74
N LYS A 245 -9.26 -3.86 -12.07
CA LYS A 245 -8.31 -4.63 -12.88
C LYS A 245 -8.28 -4.10 -14.31
N VAL A 246 -7.11 -4.13 -14.93
CA VAL A 246 -6.98 -3.85 -16.37
C VAL A 246 -7.34 -5.09 -17.17
N ARG A 247 -7.92 -4.89 -18.35
CA ARG A 247 -8.20 -5.98 -19.29
C ARG A 247 -6.87 -6.61 -19.73
N VAL A 248 -6.75 -7.92 -19.56
CA VAL A 248 -5.65 -8.70 -20.10
C VAL A 248 -6.09 -9.17 -21.48
N PRO A 249 -5.36 -8.84 -22.56
CA PRO A 249 -5.65 -9.39 -23.87
C PRO A 249 -5.66 -10.92 -23.83
N ALA A 250 -6.61 -11.53 -24.53
CA ALA A 250 -6.58 -12.97 -24.72
C ALA A 250 -5.30 -13.34 -25.47
N LYS A 251 -4.64 -14.37 -25.00
CA LYS A 251 -3.49 -14.97 -25.69
C LYS A 251 -3.87 -16.41 -25.98
N ASP A 252 -3.72 -16.82 -27.24
CA ASP A 252 -3.92 -18.20 -27.60
C ASP A 252 -2.86 -19.07 -26.92
N ASN A 253 -3.26 -20.26 -26.53
CA ASN A 253 -2.34 -21.22 -25.98
C ASN A 253 -1.48 -21.78 -27.10
N GLU A 254 -0.20 -21.55 -27.01
CA GLU A 254 0.76 -22.17 -27.93
C GLU A 254 0.87 -23.67 -27.61
N ILE A 255 0.76 -24.51 -28.62
CA ILE A 255 0.90 -25.96 -28.54
C ILE A 255 1.96 -26.42 -29.54
N TYR A 256 2.57 -27.58 -29.31
CA TYR A 256 3.43 -28.22 -30.27
C TYR A 256 2.60 -29.01 -31.31
N THR A 257 3.08 -29.06 -32.52
CA THR A 257 2.61 -30.08 -33.47
C THR A 257 3.18 -31.46 -33.11
N PRO A 258 2.57 -32.57 -33.58
CA PRO A 258 3.14 -33.91 -33.35
C PRO A 258 4.61 -34.02 -33.79
N GLU A 259 4.95 -33.47 -34.95
CA GLU A 259 6.30 -33.49 -35.53
C GLU A 259 7.31 -32.70 -34.68
N GLN A 260 6.89 -31.54 -34.13
CA GLN A 260 7.72 -30.73 -33.27
C GLN A 260 8.02 -31.47 -31.95
N PHE A 261 7.04 -32.15 -31.40
CA PHE A 261 7.22 -32.89 -30.16
C PHE A 261 8.01 -34.17 -30.37
N GLU A 262 7.75 -34.89 -31.45
CA GLU A 262 8.54 -36.06 -31.84
C GLU A 262 10.02 -35.68 -32.04
N LYS A 263 10.31 -34.62 -32.79
CA LYS A 263 11.66 -34.08 -32.98
C LYS A 263 12.35 -33.80 -31.65
N LEU A 264 11.60 -33.23 -30.69
CA LEU A 264 12.12 -32.93 -29.37
C LEU A 264 12.45 -34.22 -28.58
N LEU A 265 11.55 -35.21 -28.57
CA LEU A 265 11.75 -36.48 -27.89
C LEU A 265 12.94 -37.27 -28.49
N ARG A 266 13.02 -37.36 -29.83
CA ARG A 266 14.11 -38.09 -30.52
C ARG A 266 15.49 -37.46 -30.31
N ALA A 267 15.57 -36.15 -30.17
CA ALA A 267 16.81 -35.40 -29.94
C ALA A 267 17.18 -35.26 -28.46
N ALA A 268 16.29 -35.63 -27.56
CA ALA A 268 16.53 -35.48 -26.12
C ALA A 268 17.53 -36.53 -25.60
N PRO A 269 18.44 -36.15 -24.71
CA PRO A 269 19.21 -37.12 -23.91
C PRO A 269 18.26 -37.96 -23.04
N VAL A 270 18.67 -39.17 -22.72
CA VAL A 270 17.86 -40.17 -22.03
C VAL A 270 17.25 -39.60 -20.70
N GLU A 271 18.02 -38.84 -19.96
CA GLU A 271 17.66 -38.26 -18.69
C GLU A 271 16.53 -37.20 -18.79
N LEU A 272 16.31 -36.61 -19.97
CA LEU A 272 15.22 -35.66 -20.21
C LEU A 272 13.91 -36.31 -20.64
N ILE A 273 13.95 -37.55 -21.12
CA ILE A 273 12.78 -38.26 -21.68
C ILE A 273 11.66 -38.40 -20.64
N PRO A 274 11.89 -38.79 -19.36
CA PRO A 274 10.83 -38.89 -18.36
C PRO A 274 10.03 -37.58 -18.25
N MET A 275 10.74 -36.45 -18.19
CA MET A 275 10.12 -35.14 -18.06
C MET A 275 9.31 -34.76 -19.33
N LEU A 276 9.85 -35.00 -20.51
CA LEU A 276 9.21 -34.66 -21.75
C LEU A 276 7.99 -35.57 -22.03
N ALA A 277 8.21 -36.89 -21.98
CA ALA A 277 7.17 -37.86 -22.29
C ALA A 277 6.01 -37.82 -21.31
N ILE A 278 6.28 -37.89 -19.98
CA ILE A 278 5.21 -37.85 -18.99
C ILE A 278 4.43 -36.55 -19.09
N ARG A 279 5.06 -35.39 -19.21
CA ARG A 279 4.35 -34.12 -19.33
C ARG A 279 3.63 -33.97 -20.66
N GLY A 280 4.21 -34.44 -21.75
CA GLY A 280 3.63 -34.34 -23.09
C GLY A 280 2.42 -35.27 -23.29
N PHE A 281 2.42 -36.45 -22.69
CA PHE A 281 1.35 -37.43 -22.83
C PHE A 281 0.39 -37.56 -21.66
N THR A 282 0.58 -36.77 -20.58
CA THR A 282 -0.35 -36.74 -19.43
C THR A 282 -0.79 -35.34 -19.04
N GLY A 283 -0.12 -34.32 -19.52
CA GLY A 283 -0.39 -32.93 -19.14
C GLY A 283 -0.13 -32.60 -17.65
N ILE A 284 0.58 -33.45 -16.91
CA ILE A 284 0.90 -33.22 -15.50
C ILE A 284 1.68 -31.90 -15.32
N ARG A 285 1.43 -31.18 -14.24
CA ARG A 285 2.18 -29.94 -13.97
C ARG A 285 3.62 -30.24 -13.61
N ALA A 286 4.55 -29.38 -14.06
CA ALA A 286 5.97 -29.56 -13.77
C ALA A 286 6.27 -29.76 -12.27
N ALA A 287 5.68 -28.93 -11.41
CA ALA A 287 5.86 -29.02 -9.98
C ALA A 287 5.21 -30.27 -9.33
N GLU A 288 4.26 -30.92 -10.00
CA GLU A 288 3.69 -32.19 -9.55
C GLU A 288 4.64 -33.33 -9.92
N LEU A 289 5.14 -33.36 -11.14
CA LEU A 289 6.08 -34.37 -11.61
C LEU A 289 7.40 -34.36 -10.82
N GLU A 290 7.91 -33.18 -10.44
CA GLU A 290 9.11 -33.03 -9.61
C GLU A 290 9.00 -33.62 -8.19
N ARG A 291 7.77 -33.99 -7.78
CA ARG A 291 7.51 -34.62 -6.47
C ARG A 291 7.14 -36.09 -6.57
N LEU A 292 7.17 -36.63 -7.78
CA LEU A 292 6.82 -38.01 -8.01
C LEU A 292 8.07 -38.91 -8.03
N ASP A 293 7.89 -40.08 -7.46
CA ASP A 293 8.81 -41.17 -7.57
C ASP A 293 8.29 -42.21 -8.56
N TRP A 294 9.18 -43.06 -9.10
CA TRP A 294 8.84 -44.11 -10.04
C TRP A 294 7.82 -45.12 -9.49
N ASN A 295 7.76 -45.32 -8.17
CA ASN A 295 6.74 -46.18 -7.54
C ASN A 295 5.30 -45.59 -7.63
N ALA A 296 5.12 -44.34 -8.09
CA ALA A 296 3.82 -43.80 -8.46
C ALA A 296 3.35 -44.29 -9.86
N VAL A 297 4.25 -44.85 -10.67
CA VAL A 297 3.99 -45.33 -12.03
C VAL A 297 3.69 -46.82 -12.01
N ASN A 298 2.50 -47.23 -12.41
CA ASN A 298 2.12 -48.63 -12.53
C ASN A 298 1.79 -48.95 -13.99
N LEU A 299 2.72 -49.62 -14.69
CA LEU A 299 2.56 -49.94 -16.11
C LEU A 299 1.51 -51.05 -16.35
N GLU A 300 1.37 -52.02 -15.43
CA GLU A 300 0.37 -53.09 -15.57
C GLU A 300 -1.04 -52.53 -15.52
N ARG A 301 -1.28 -51.61 -14.58
CA ARG A 301 -2.59 -50.93 -14.45
C ARG A 301 -2.76 -49.73 -15.39
N ARG A 302 -1.72 -49.33 -16.13
CA ARG A 302 -1.70 -48.16 -17.00
C ARG A 302 -2.10 -46.86 -16.31
N ILE A 303 -1.56 -46.61 -15.10
CA ILE A 303 -1.85 -45.41 -14.31
C ILE A 303 -0.59 -44.82 -13.67
N ILE A 304 -0.59 -43.49 -13.54
CA ILE A 304 0.28 -42.74 -12.60
C ILE A 304 -0.61 -42.25 -11.47
N GLU A 305 -0.28 -42.60 -10.21
CA GLU A 305 -0.99 -42.15 -9.05
C GLU A 305 -0.40 -40.85 -8.50
N LEU A 306 -1.17 -39.76 -8.55
CA LEU A 306 -0.82 -38.50 -7.91
C LEU A 306 -1.59 -38.35 -6.59
N ARG A 307 -0.87 -38.38 -5.45
CA ARG A 307 -1.47 -38.21 -4.12
C ARG A 307 -1.79 -36.73 -3.83
N ALA A 308 -2.74 -36.48 -2.90
CA ALA A 308 -3.16 -35.16 -2.50
C ALA A 308 -1.99 -34.25 -2.04
N THR A 309 -1.01 -34.80 -1.33
CA THR A 309 0.19 -34.10 -0.86
C THR A 309 1.11 -33.64 -1.98
N GLN A 310 1.05 -34.27 -3.13
CA GLN A 310 1.86 -33.97 -4.32
C GLN A 310 1.14 -33.04 -5.29
N ALA A 311 -0.19 -33.02 -5.26
CA ALA A 311 -1.02 -32.21 -6.15
C ALA A 311 -1.05 -30.74 -5.73
N LYS A 312 -1.04 -29.82 -6.71
CA LYS A 312 -1.17 -28.38 -6.46
C LYS A 312 -2.51 -28.01 -5.79
N THR A 313 -3.57 -28.76 -6.09
CA THR A 313 -4.93 -28.50 -5.59
C THR A 313 -5.33 -29.45 -4.46
N ALA A 314 -4.38 -30.21 -3.89
CA ALA A 314 -4.59 -31.19 -2.84
C ALA A 314 -5.66 -32.27 -3.19
N ALA A 315 -5.90 -32.54 -4.48
CA ALA A 315 -6.83 -33.57 -4.94
C ALA A 315 -6.05 -34.76 -5.53
N ARG A 316 -6.28 -35.97 -4.95
CA ARG A 316 -5.75 -37.23 -5.51
C ARG A 316 -6.37 -37.46 -6.90
N ARG A 317 -5.55 -37.90 -7.85
CA ARG A 317 -6.02 -38.33 -9.15
C ARG A 317 -5.19 -39.46 -9.73
N LEU A 318 -5.84 -40.26 -10.57
CA LEU A 318 -5.20 -41.30 -11.37
C LEU A 318 -5.08 -40.77 -12.81
N ILE A 319 -3.87 -40.79 -13.32
CA ILE A 319 -3.55 -40.29 -14.66
C ILE A 319 -3.32 -41.51 -15.56
N PRO A 320 -4.06 -41.68 -16.69
CA PRO A 320 -3.87 -42.82 -17.56
C PRO A 320 -2.56 -42.76 -18.31
N ILE A 321 -1.93 -43.92 -18.49
CA ILE A 321 -0.72 -44.12 -19.31
C ILE A 321 -1.16 -44.65 -20.64
N SER A 322 -0.95 -43.89 -21.71
CA SER A 322 -1.17 -44.31 -23.10
C SER A 322 -0.06 -45.28 -23.56
N ASP A 323 -0.32 -46.02 -24.65
CA ASP A 323 0.62 -47.02 -25.15
C ASP A 323 1.98 -46.42 -25.52
N ASN A 324 1.96 -45.27 -26.19
CA ASN A 324 3.18 -44.55 -26.54
C ASN A 324 3.96 -44.09 -25.29
N LEU A 325 3.24 -43.56 -24.25
CA LEU A 325 3.91 -43.18 -23.01
C LEU A 325 4.54 -44.40 -22.34
N ALA A 326 3.84 -45.52 -22.26
CA ALA A 326 4.38 -46.76 -21.69
C ALA A 326 5.64 -47.23 -22.44
N ALA A 327 5.64 -47.13 -23.78
CA ALA A 327 6.81 -47.49 -24.57
C ALA A 327 8.02 -46.58 -24.29
N TRP A 328 7.79 -45.27 -24.14
CA TRP A 328 8.85 -44.31 -23.86
C TRP A 328 9.44 -44.47 -22.46
N ILE A 329 8.61 -44.70 -21.41
CA ILE A 329 9.09 -44.71 -20.03
C ILE A 329 9.36 -46.12 -19.51
N GLY A 330 8.86 -47.17 -20.14
CA GLY A 330 9.03 -48.56 -19.65
C GLY A 330 10.48 -48.93 -19.37
N PRO A 331 11.42 -48.69 -20.29
CA PRO A 331 12.85 -48.98 -20.08
C PRO A 331 13.52 -48.09 -19.02
N LEU A 332 12.88 -47.00 -18.57
CA LEU A 332 13.46 -45.99 -17.67
C LEU A 332 12.98 -46.14 -16.21
N ILE A 333 12.12 -47.11 -15.92
CA ILE A 333 11.58 -47.26 -14.56
C ILE A 333 12.67 -47.80 -13.61
N GLU A 334 13.00 -46.97 -12.64
CA GLU A 334 14.01 -47.18 -11.62
C GLU A 334 13.41 -47.03 -10.22
N GLN A 335 14.27 -47.03 -9.20
CA GLN A 335 13.91 -46.63 -7.84
C GLN A 335 14.20 -45.14 -7.64
N GLY A 336 13.35 -44.47 -6.87
CA GLY A 336 13.56 -43.07 -6.50
C GLY A 336 12.79 -42.04 -7.35
N PRO A 337 13.21 -40.78 -7.37
CA PRO A 337 12.50 -39.70 -8.01
C PRO A 337 12.54 -39.80 -9.55
N ILE A 338 11.42 -39.55 -10.19
CA ILE A 338 11.33 -39.52 -11.68
C ILE A 338 12.22 -38.40 -12.24
N ILE A 339 12.33 -37.29 -11.51
CA ILE A 339 13.19 -36.19 -11.90
C ILE A 339 14.37 -36.12 -10.93
N PRO A 340 15.61 -36.39 -11.38
CA PRO A 340 16.79 -36.33 -10.55
C PRO A 340 17.03 -34.94 -9.94
N ALA A 341 17.67 -34.90 -8.77
CA ALA A 341 17.91 -33.63 -8.03
C ALA A 341 18.80 -32.63 -8.77
N ASN A 342 19.69 -33.10 -9.65
CA ASN A 342 20.57 -32.31 -10.49
C ASN A 342 19.89 -31.76 -11.75
N TRP A 343 18.64 -32.18 -12.05
CA TRP A 343 17.91 -31.79 -13.24
C TRP A 343 17.56 -30.28 -13.21
N ARG A 344 17.66 -29.62 -14.36
CA ARG A 344 17.34 -28.21 -14.52
C ARG A 344 16.21 -28.02 -15.54
N ARG A 345 15.13 -27.36 -15.15
CA ARG A 345 14.02 -27.01 -16.06
C ARG A 345 14.49 -26.29 -17.34
N ARG A 346 15.65 -25.63 -17.27
CA ARG A 346 16.24 -24.90 -18.39
C ARG A 346 16.74 -25.82 -19.50
N ASP A 347 17.12 -27.06 -19.20
CA ASP A 347 17.73 -27.95 -20.17
C ASP A 347 16.79 -28.31 -21.32
N ALA A 348 15.52 -28.58 -21.03
CA ALA A 348 14.49 -28.79 -22.06
C ALA A 348 14.25 -27.53 -22.92
N SER A 349 14.29 -26.34 -22.34
CA SER A 349 14.13 -25.09 -23.10
C SER A 349 15.34 -24.80 -24.00
N VAL A 350 16.55 -25.16 -23.55
CA VAL A 350 17.77 -25.03 -24.31
C VAL A 350 17.75 -26.00 -25.50
N LEU A 351 17.33 -27.25 -25.29
CA LEU A 351 17.17 -28.24 -26.35
C LEU A 351 16.14 -27.77 -27.38
N ALA A 352 14.95 -27.35 -26.93
CA ALA A 352 13.90 -26.86 -27.84
C ALA A 352 14.39 -25.69 -28.70
N LYS A 353 15.14 -24.74 -28.08
CA LYS A 353 15.73 -23.62 -28.83
C LYS A 353 16.76 -24.09 -29.89
N LYS A 354 17.60 -25.06 -29.54
CA LYS A 354 18.57 -25.66 -30.51
C LYS A 354 17.88 -26.30 -31.71
N LEU A 355 16.70 -26.87 -31.49
CA LEU A 355 15.91 -27.52 -32.53
C LEU A 355 15.03 -26.56 -33.34
N GLY A 356 15.07 -25.26 -33.03
CA GLY A 356 14.24 -24.25 -33.67
C GLY A 356 12.78 -24.28 -33.28
N VAL A 357 12.42 -25.00 -32.18
CA VAL A 357 11.10 -24.97 -31.59
C VAL A 357 11.10 -24.07 -30.37
N GLY A 358 10.04 -23.28 -30.15
CA GLY A 358 9.91 -22.45 -28.99
C GLY A 358 9.70 -23.29 -27.72
N TRP A 359 9.82 -22.65 -26.53
CA TRP A 359 9.45 -23.28 -25.26
C TRP A 359 8.44 -22.37 -24.50
N PRO A 360 7.20 -22.26 -25.02
CA PRO A 360 6.15 -21.48 -24.35
C PRO A 360 5.82 -22.02 -22.96
N SER A 361 5.31 -21.16 -22.09
CA SER A 361 4.93 -21.59 -20.74
C SER A 361 3.84 -22.67 -20.80
N ASN A 362 4.09 -23.79 -20.13
CA ASN A 362 3.19 -24.96 -20.08
C ASN A 362 2.84 -25.59 -21.43
N VAL A 363 3.64 -25.39 -22.48
CA VAL A 363 3.37 -25.88 -23.85
C VAL A 363 3.01 -27.37 -23.88
N LEU A 364 3.77 -28.25 -23.22
CA LEU A 364 3.47 -29.68 -23.16
C LEU A 364 2.09 -30.00 -22.58
N ARG A 365 1.71 -29.25 -21.53
CA ARG A 365 0.38 -29.40 -20.91
C ARG A 365 -0.73 -28.85 -21.81
N HIS A 366 -0.48 -27.74 -22.47
CA HIS A 366 -1.42 -27.18 -23.44
C HIS A 366 -1.62 -28.14 -24.61
N SER A 367 -0.54 -28.69 -25.16
CA SER A 367 -0.59 -29.71 -26.20
C SER A 367 -1.40 -30.93 -25.76
N TYR A 368 -1.05 -31.55 -24.61
CA TYR A 368 -1.80 -32.72 -24.12
C TYR A 368 -3.29 -32.45 -24.01
N ILE A 369 -3.70 -31.34 -23.38
CA ILE A 369 -5.12 -31.05 -23.19
C ILE A 369 -5.84 -30.89 -24.56
N SER A 370 -5.24 -30.14 -25.48
CA SER A 370 -5.81 -29.94 -26.82
C SER A 370 -5.99 -31.28 -27.59
N TYR A 371 -4.93 -32.09 -27.66
CA TYR A 371 -4.94 -33.37 -28.36
C TYR A 371 -5.84 -34.41 -27.63
N ARG A 372 -5.88 -34.41 -26.29
CA ARG A 372 -6.72 -35.31 -25.53
C ARG A 372 -8.20 -35.01 -25.69
N VAL A 373 -8.56 -33.72 -25.70
CA VAL A 373 -9.94 -33.30 -26.00
C VAL A 373 -10.36 -33.67 -27.41
N ALA A 374 -9.49 -33.43 -28.40
CA ALA A 374 -9.77 -33.78 -29.79
C ALA A 374 -9.94 -35.30 -29.97
N LEU A 375 -9.08 -36.13 -29.34
CA LEU A 375 -9.13 -37.57 -29.41
C LEU A 375 -10.38 -38.18 -28.77
N THR A 376 -10.83 -37.63 -27.63
CA THR A 376 -11.87 -38.27 -26.79
C THR A 376 -13.23 -37.60 -26.88
N GLY A 377 -13.30 -36.34 -27.29
CA GLY A 377 -14.51 -35.51 -27.16
C GLY A 377 -14.95 -35.23 -25.71
N ASP A 378 -14.26 -35.78 -24.71
CA ASP A 378 -14.67 -35.76 -23.29
C ASP A 378 -13.85 -34.74 -22.49
N VAL A 379 -14.37 -33.53 -22.44
CA VAL A 379 -13.77 -32.43 -21.68
C VAL A 379 -13.76 -32.66 -20.14
N PRO A 380 -14.85 -33.14 -19.52
CA PRO A 380 -14.84 -33.48 -18.09
C PRO A 380 -13.75 -34.50 -17.73
N ARG A 381 -13.64 -35.57 -18.50
CA ARG A 381 -12.60 -36.58 -18.29
C ARG A 381 -11.19 -36.02 -18.44
N THR A 382 -10.94 -35.29 -19.50
CA THR A 382 -9.63 -34.62 -19.70
C THR A 382 -9.31 -33.64 -18.57
N ALA A 383 -10.33 -32.94 -18.04
CA ALA A 383 -10.16 -32.06 -16.90
C ALA A 383 -9.73 -32.81 -15.62
N LEU A 384 -10.31 -33.96 -15.36
CA LEU A 384 -9.90 -34.83 -14.23
C LEU A 384 -8.48 -35.36 -14.41
N GLU A 385 -8.15 -35.89 -15.59
CA GLU A 385 -6.82 -36.42 -15.93
C GLU A 385 -5.75 -35.33 -15.79
N ALA A 386 -5.94 -34.15 -16.35
CA ALA A 386 -5.01 -33.04 -16.28
C ALA A 386 -5.05 -32.28 -14.94
N GLY A 387 -6.05 -32.49 -14.09
CA GLY A 387 -6.24 -31.70 -12.86
C GLY A 387 -6.52 -30.23 -13.17
N ASN A 388 -7.47 -29.99 -14.06
CA ASN A 388 -7.96 -28.66 -14.46
C ASN A 388 -9.46 -28.56 -14.16
N SER A 389 -10.06 -27.37 -14.27
CA SER A 389 -11.52 -27.27 -14.26
C SER A 389 -12.07 -27.42 -15.70
N PRO A 390 -13.24 -28.07 -15.91
CA PRO A 390 -13.85 -28.16 -17.24
C PRO A 390 -14.05 -26.78 -17.89
N HIS A 391 -14.46 -25.78 -17.10
CA HIS A 391 -14.65 -24.41 -17.59
C HIS A 391 -13.38 -23.80 -18.22
N ILE A 392 -12.20 -24.05 -17.63
CA ILE A 392 -10.92 -23.58 -18.19
C ILE A 392 -10.60 -24.29 -19.51
N ILE A 393 -10.92 -25.62 -19.60
CA ILE A 393 -10.67 -26.36 -20.83
C ILE A 393 -11.63 -25.87 -21.93
N PHE A 394 -12.92 -25.73 -21.66
CA PHE A 394 -13.88 -25.18 -22.63
C PHE A 394 -13.47 -23.81 -23.16
N ARG A 395 -12.96 -22.94 -22.28
CA ARG A 395 -12.57 -21.58 -22.66
C ARG A 395 -11.33 -21.51 -23.57
N HIS A 396 -10.38 -22.43 -23.38
CA HIS A 396 -9.03 -22.26 -23.93
C HIS A 396 -8.55 -23.36 -24.88
N TYR A 397 -9.30 -24.48 -24.99
CA TYR A 397 -8.79 -25.67 -25.71
C TYR A 397 -9.81 -26.25 -26.69
N ARG A 398 -11.00 -25.68 -26.79
CA ARG A 398 -11.99 -26.14 -27.73
C ARG A 398 -11.58 -25.82 -29.17
N GLU A 399 -11.68 -26.82 -30.05
CA GLU A 399 -11.47 -26.69 -31.52
C GLU A 399 -10.04 -26.22 -31.91
N VAL A 400 -9.02 -26.51 -31.10
CA VAL A 400 -7.64 -26.10 -31.42
C VAL A 400 -6.97 -27.07 -32.39
N VAL A 401 -7.33 -28.35 -32.36
CA VAL A 401 -6.73 -29.42 -33.22
C VAL A 401 -7.80 -30.41 -33.65
N ASP A 402 -7.56 -31.07 -34.78
CA ASP A 402 -8.41 -32.14 -35.30
C ASP A 402 -8.06 -33.51 -34.72
N GLU A 403 -8.91 -34.50 -35.01
CA GLU A 403 -8.76 -35.88 -34.52
C GLU A 403 -7.53 -36.59 -35.11
N ASP A 404 -7.18 -36.32 -36.33
CA ASP A 404 -6.04 -36.98 -37.01
C ASP A 404 -4.71 -36.50 -36.44
N ALA A 405 -4.58 -35.20 -36.16
CA ALA A 405 -3.45 -34.66 -35.42
C ALA A 405 -3.39 -35.22 -33.98
N ALA A 406 -4.54 -35.46 -33.37
CA ALA A 406 -4.59 -36.09 -32.04
C ALA A 406 -4.12 -37.55 -32.06
N LYS A 407 -4.54 -38.32 -33.08
CA LYS A 407 -4.03 -39.69 -33.29
C LYS A 407 -2.52 -39.68 -33.55
N ALA A 408 -2.01 -38.74 -34.37
CA ALA A 408 -0.59 -38.59 -34.61
C ALA A 408 0.20 -38.28 -33.31
N TRP A 409 -0.34 -37.42 -32.46
CA TRP A 409 0.28 -37.06 -31.14
C TRP A 409 0.42 -38.28 -30.22
N PHE A 410 -0.64 -39.07 -30.06
CA PHE A 410 -0.64 -40.28 -29.26
C PHE A 410 -0.02 -41.48 -29.96
N GLY A 411 0.28 -41.37 -31.25
CA GLY A 411 1.04 -42.34 -32.05
C GLY A 411 2.55 -42.14 -32.03
N ILE A 412 3.11 -41.11 -31.36
CA ILE A 412 4.56 -40.87 -31.28
C ILE A 412 5.21 -41.97 -30.46
N MET A 413 5.80 -42.95 -31.10
CA MET A 413 6.49 -44.09 -30.49
C MET A 413 8.01 -43.83 -30.39
N PRO A 414 8.70 -44.44 -29.41
CA PRO A 414 10.16 -44.43 -29.39
C PRO A 414 10.74 -45.16 -30.59
N PRO A 415 12.00 -44.89 -30.98
CA PRO A 415 12.68 -45.67 -32.01
C PRO A 415 12.91 -47.11 -31.57
N ASP A 416 13.06 -48.02 -32.52
CA ASP A 416 13.22 -49.49 -32.27
C ASP A 416 14.42 -49.81 -31.37
N ASP A 417 15.49 -49.01 -31.47
CA ASP A 417 16.70 -49.15 -30.66
C ASP A 417 16.61 -48.48 -29.27
N TRP A 418 15.41 -48.03 -28.86
CA TRP A 418 15.27 -47.23 -27.64
C TRP A 418 15.73 -47.93 -26.36
N ALA A 419 15.35 -49.17 -26.14
CA ALA A 419 15.75 -49.94 -24.97
C ALA A 419 17.29 -50.15 -24.90
N GLU A 420 17.94 -50.38 -26.06
CA GLU A 420 19.40 -50.47 -26.12
C GLU A 420 20.11 -49.15 -25.81
N ARG A 421 19.54 -48.03 -26.28
CA ARG A 421 20.06 -46.69 -25.96
C ARG A 421 20.02 -46.40 -24.45
N VAL A 422 18.94 -46.76 -23.79
CA VAL A 422 18.81 -46.63 -22.30
C VAL A 422 19.88 -47.44 -21.60
N SER A 423 20.02 -48.76 -21.92
CA SER A 423 21.00 -49.66 -21.29
C SER A 423 22.44 -49.19 -21.49
N ARG A 424 22.80 -48.62 -22.64
CA ARG A 424 24.13 -48.04 -22.89
C ARG A 424 24.44 -46.84 -22.01
N THR A 425 23.45 -46.02 -21.77
CA THR A 425 23.57 -44.79 -20.91
C THR A 425 23.82 -45.19 -19.47
N GLU A 426 23.09 -46.19 -18.93
CA GLU A 426 23.27 -46.73 -17.59
C GLU A 426 24.67 -47.29 -17.35
N THR A 427 25.18 -48.02 -18.38
CA THR A 427 26.54 -48.59 -18.30
C THR A 427 27.64 -47.52 -18.25
N GLN A 428 27.44 -46.41 -18.99
CA GLN A 428 28.38 -45.28 -18.99
C GLN A 428 28.35 -44.47 -17.67
N ASP A 429 27.20 -44.31 -17.04
CA ASP A 429 27.08 -43.59 -15.76
C ASP A 429 27.56 -44.44 -14.57
N ALA A 430 27.45 -45.79 -14.64
CA ALA A 430 28.01 -46.70 -13.67
C ALA A 430 29.56 -46.79 -13.73
N ALA A 431 30.15 -46.39 -14.85
CA ALA A 431 31.59 -46.35 -15.08
C ALA A 431 32.28 -45.03 -14.72
N ARG A 432 31.50 -44.01 -14.34
CA ARG A 432 31.97 -42.71 -13.87
C ARG A 432 31.87 -42.55 -12.36
#